data_fc0a7d017fdb7044064412db1145f4e5
#
_entry.id   fc0a7d017fdb7044064412db1145f4e5
#
_cell.length_a   1.000
_cell.length_b   1.000
_cell.length_c   1.000
_cell.angle_alpha   90.00
_cell.angle_beta   90.00
_cell.angle_gamma   90.00
#
_symmetry.space_group_name_H-M   'P 1'
#
loop_
_entity.id
_entity.type
_entity.pdbx_description
1 polymer ?
#
loop_
_entity_poly.entity_id
_entity_poly.type
_entity_poly.pdbx_seq_one_letter_code
_entity_poly.pdbx_strand_id
1 'polypeptide(L)'
;LISKGMQDVIPEFYVCKNAVDFSEAFNKLNSNGYKVCFKLSIDEGAITYHVIDKDRKSSIYKYSSASHLNYEEAYQMINSYSFKIPLIVMPYMNEPEISVDCLLVENELITIPRYKLGGRVSKVSFNTEIIRITKTIEKQFQFEMPFNVQYRILDEKPMLLEINPRMSGGVQLSCKATGINIPRLALHKLLGQKLEWNYPSVSDIKVAHVETPIIIR
;
A
#
# COMPACT_ATOMS: atom_id res chain seq x y z
N LEU A 1 -10.88 -11.00 -4.60
CA LEU A 1 -11.65 -10.05 -3.79
C LEU A 1 -12.97 -9.66 -4.47
N ILE A 2 -12.96 -9.27 -5.75
CA ILE A 2 -14.18 -8.94 -6.49
C ILE A 2 -15.17 -10.10 -6.47
N SER A 3 -14.72 -11.31 -6.78
CA SER A 3 -15.55 -12.53 -6.73
C SER A 3 -16.06 -12.88 -5.32
N LYS A 4 -15.55 -12.22 -4.29
CA LYS A 4 -15.90 -12.41 -2.88
C LYS A 4 -16.72 -11.23 -2.31
N GLY A 5 -17.29 -10.38 -3.17
CA GLY A 5 -18.16 -9.29 -2.75
C GLY A 5 -17.45 -8.10 -2.09
N MET A 6 -16.17 -7.90 -2.39
CA MET A 6 -15.35 -6.80 -1.82
C MET A 6 -15.03 -5.71 -2.85
N GLN A 7 -15.94 -5.44 -3.80
CA GLN A 7 -15.76 -4.43 -4.84
C GLN A 7 -15.56 -3.03 -4.24
N ASP A 8 -16.28 -2.71 -3.17
CA ASP A 8 -16.33 -1.38 -2.56
C ASP A 8 -14.99 -0.92 -1.97
N VAL A 9 -14.06 -1.84 -1.74
CA VAL A 9 -12.72 -1.55 -1.20
C VAL A 9 -11.62 -1.62 -2.25
N ILE A 10 -11.97 -1.90 -3.51
CA ILE A 10 -11.03 -1.96 -4.63
C ILE A 10 -11.25 -0.72 -5.49
N PRO A 11 -10.22 0.11 -5.74
CA PRO A 11 -10.36 1.24 -6.63
C PRO A 11 -10.71 0.75 -8.05
N GLU A 12 -11.42 1.57 -8.82
CA GLU A 12 -11.58 1.32 -10.25
C GLU A 12 -10.18 1.21 -10.89
N PHE A 13 -9.96 0.18 -11.72
CA PHE A 13 -8.69 0.00 -12.41
C PHE A 13 -8.88 -0.63 -13.78
N TYR A 14 -7.93 -0.39 -14.66
CA TYR A 14 -7.89 -0.93 -16.01
C TYR A 14 -6.57 -1.66 -16.24
N VAL A 15 -6.65 -2.85 -16.83
CA VAL A 15 -5.48 -3.62 -17.25
C VAL A 15 -5.24 -3.32 -18.74
N CYS A 16 -4.17 -2.58 -19.02
CA CYS A 16 -3.83 -2.13 -20.36
C CYS A 16 -2.72 -3.00 -20.96
N LYS A 17 -2.95 -3.49 -22.17
CA LYS A 17 -2.03 -4.38 -22.92
C LYS A 17 -1.38 -3.70 -24.10
N ASN A 18 -1.71 -2.45 -24.36
CA ASN A 18 -1.16 -1.61 -25.43
C ASN A 18 -1.40 -0.13 -25.10
N ALA A 19 -0.85 0.77 -25.93
CA ALA A 19 -0.99 2.22 -25.71
C ALA A 19 -2.42 2.73 -25.97
N VAL A 20 -3.23 2.04 -26.76
CA VAL A 20 -4.63 2.42 -27.00
C VAL A 20 -5.44 2.17 -25.74
N ASP A 21 -5.33 0.97 -25.15
CA ASP A 21 -5.99 0.63 -23.88
C ASP A 21 -5.64 1.67 -22.80
N PHE A 22 -4.36 2.07 -22.73
CA PHE A 22 -3.92 3.09 -21.78
C PHE A 22 -4.61 4.44 -22.01
N SER A 23 -4.70 4.90 -23.27
CA SER A 23 -5.34 6.17 -23.60
C SER A 23 -6.83 6.16 -23.24
N GLU A 24 -7.53 5.06 -23.54
CA GLU A 24 -8.94 4.90 -23.19
C GLU A 24 -9.16 4.90 -21.69
N ALA A 25 -8.34 4.14 -20.93
CA ALA A 25 -8.39 4.10 -19.48
C ALA A 25 -8.11 5.48 -18.85
N PHE A 26 -7.08 6.17 -19.35
CA PHE A 26 -6.76 7.52 -18.92
C PHE A 26 -7.92 8.48 -19.16
N ASN A 27 -8.47 8.51 -20.38
CA ASN A 27 -9.56 9.41 -20.75
C ASN A 27 -10.80 9.16 -19.87
N LYS A 28 -11.14 7.90 -19.62
CA LYS A 28 -12.29 7.53 -18.80
C LYS A 28 -12.12 7.99 -17.35
N LEU A 29 -11.00 7.70 -16.71
CA LEU A 29 -10.73 8.14 -15.33
C LEU A 29 -10.65 9.66 -15.23
N ASN A 30 -10.01 10.28 -16.21
CA ASN A 30 -9.85 11.73 -16.27
C ASN A 30 -11.17 12.47 -16.49
N SER A 31 -12.10 11.96 -17.31
CA SER A 31 -13.44 12.53 -17.49
C SER A 31 -14.29 12.44 -16.23
N ASN A 32 -14.02 11.45 -15.37
CA ASN A 32 -14.62 11.33 -14.04
C ASN A 32 -13.98 12.26 -12.99
N GLY A 33 -13.01 13.11 -13.39
CA GLY A 33 -12.36 14.07 -12.49
C GLY A 33 -11.17 13.52 -11.71
N TYR A 34 -10.79 12.27 -11.92
CA TYR A 34 -9.66 11.70 -11.19
C TYR A 34 -8.30 12.13 -11.75
N LYS A 35 -7.37 12.40 -10.86
CA LYS A 35 -5.95 12.35 -11.18
C LYS A 35 -5.58 10.88 -11.41
N VAL A 36 -4.81 10.57 -12.44
CA VAL A 36 -4.55 9.20 -12.88
C VAL A 36 -3.13 8.80 -12.52
N CYS A 37 -2.96 7.54 -12.13
CA CYS A 37 -1.65 6.92 -11.99
C CYS A 37 -1.62 5.56 -12.68
N PHE A 38 -0.42 5.06 -12.95
CA PHE A 38 -0.22 3.75 -13.56
C PHE A 38 1.06 3.10 -13.06
N LYS A 39 1.12 1.77 -13.17
CA LYS A 39 2.30 0.95 -12.90
C LYS A 39 2.24 -0.35 -13.70
N LEU A 40 3.31 -1.12 -13.75
CA LEU A 40 3.26 -2.50 -14.22
C LEU A 40 2.39 -3.36 -13.26
N SER A 41 1.67 -4.33 -13.82
CA SER A 41 0.85 -5.25 -13.02
C SER A 41 1.69 -6.19 -12.14
N ILE A 42 2.94 -6.40 -12.50
CA ILE A 42 3.95 -7.10 -11.72
C ILE A 42 5.08 -6.11 -11.47
N ASP A 43 5.25 -5.67 -10.24
CA ASP A 43 6.22 -4.65 -9.85
C ASP A 43 6.67 -4.89 -8.41
N GLU A 44 7.92 -4.54 -8.11
CA GLU A 44 8.49 -4.62 -6.77
C GLU A 44 8.83 -3.22 -6.26
N GLY A 45 8.33 -2.87 -5.06
CA GLY A 45 8.64 -1.59 -4.42
C GLY A 45 8.10 -0.36 -5.14
N ALA A 46 7.11 -0.51 -6.02
CA ALA A 46 6.51 0.56 -6.83
C ALA A 46 7.53 1.33 -7.72
N ILE A 47 8.55 0.64 -8.23
CA ILE A 47 9.60 1.24 -9.07
C ILE A 47 9.01 1.80 -10.37
N THR A 48 7.97 1.16 -10.91
CA THR A 48 7.32 1.57 -12.17
C THR A 48 6.10 2.45 -11.96
N TYR A 49 5.87 2.90 -10.72
CA TYR A 49 4.72 3.74 -10.40
C TYR A 49 4.90 5.18 -10.89
N HIS A 50 3.96 5.66 -11.68
CA HIS A 50 3.92 7.02 -12.20
C HIS A 50 2.56 7.66 -11.98
N VAL A 51 2.60 8.95 -11.71
CA VAL A 51 1.42 9.81 -11.57
C VAL A 51 1.36 10.77 -12.76
N ILE A 52 0.19 10.88 -13.38
CA ILE A 52 -0.02 11.83 -14.48
C ILE A 52 -0.48 13.15 -13.87
N ASP A 53 0.33 14.17 -14.06
CA ASP A 53 0.07 15.54 -13.62
C ASP A 53 -0.09 16.42 -14.86
N LYS A 54 -1.33 16.88 -15.12
CA LYS A 54 -1.66 17.67 -16.31
C LYS A 54 -1.01 19.04 -16.33
N ASP A 55 -0.80 19.61 -15.15
CA ASP A 55 -0.26 20.96 -15.00
C ASP A 55 1.27 20.97 -15.05
N ARG A 56 1.87 19.80 -15.07
CA ARG A 56 3.32 19.65 -15.16
C ARG A 56 3.81 20.05 -16.55
N LYS A 57 4.62 21.09 -16.60
CA LYS A 57 5.39 21.46 -17.79
C LYS A 57 6.56 20.49 -17.95
N SER A 58 6.81 20.03 -19.16
CA SER A 58 8.03 19.26 -19.49
C SER A 58 9.25 20.05 -19.05
N SER A 59 10.15 19.40 -18.31
CA SER A 59 11.32 20.06 -17.75
C SER A 59 12.59 19.34 -18.22
N ILE A 60 13.63 20.11 -18.47
CA ILE A 60 15.00 19.63 -18.66
C ILE A 60 15.46 18.76 -17.47
N TYR A 61 14.94 19.07 -16.29
CA TYR A 61 15.20 18.29 -15.06
C TYR A 61 14.23 17.12 -14.92
N LYS A 62 14.17 16.24 -15.92
CA LYS A 62 13.33 15.02 -15.89
C LYS A 62 13.50 14.13 -14.66
N TYR A 63 14.60 14.29 -13.94
CA TYR A 63 15.00 13.42 -12.85
C TYR A 63 14.61 13.91 -11.44
N SER A 64 14.04 15.10 -11.28
CA SER A 64 13.74 15.62 -9.95
C SER A 64 12.46 15.05 -9.32
N SER A 65 11.59 14.39 -10.10
CA SER A 65 10.45 13.62 -9.60
C SER A 65 10.10 12.52 -10.60
N ALA A 66 10.87 11.44 -10.57
CA ALA A 66 10.75 10.33 -11.52
C ALA A 66 9.35 9.69 -11.56
N SER A 67 8.54 9.90 -10.52
CA SER A 67 7.19 9.38 -10.41
C SER A 67 6.08 10.25 -11.04
N HIS A 68 6.37 11.48 -11.47
CA HIS A 68 5.37 12.39 -12.05
C HIS A 68 5.69 12.71 -13.51
N LEU A 69 4.72 12.52 -14.39
CA LEU A 69 4.81 12.77 -15.83
C LEU A 69 3.60 13.64 -16.27
N ASN A 70 3.75 14.44 -17.33
CA ASN A 70 2.56 14.91 -18.02
C ASN A 70 2.02 13.81 -18.94
N TYR A 71 0.84 14.00 -19.53
CA TYR A 71 0.19 12.98 -20.36
C TYR A 71 1.04 12.60 -21.58
N GLU A 72 1.63 13.57 -22.26
CA GLU A 72 2.44 13.34 -23.46
C GLU A 72 3.71 12.53 -23.14
N GLU A 73 4.40 12.88 -22.05
CA GLU A 73 5.56 12.13 -21.57
C GLU A 73 5.19 10.68 -21.23
N ALA A 74 4.06 10.50 -20.54
CA ALA A 74 3.55 9.17 -20.20
C ALA A 74 3.18 8.37 -21.46
N TYR A 75 2.47 8.98 -22.41
CA TYR A 75 2.05 8.32 -23.64
C TYR A 75 3.26 7.90 -24.50
N GLN A 76 4.24 8.78 -24.67
CA GLN A 76 5.47 8.47 -25.44
C GLN A 76 6.23 7.32 -24.79
N MET A 77 6.38 7.32 -23.46
CA MET A 77 7.01 6.23 -22.73
C MET A 77 6.26 4.91 -22.94
N ILE A 78 4.94 4.92 -22.80
CA ILE A 78 4.10 3.74 -22.92
C ILE A 78 4.04 3.23 -24.36
N ASN A 79 3.99 4.12 -25.34
CA ASN A 79 3.97 3.74 -26.76
C ASN A 79 5.28 3.06 -27.21
N SER A 80 6.37 3.33 -26.52
CA SER A 80 7.66 2.65 -26.75
C SER A 80 7.81 1.34 -25.96
N TYR A 81 6.87 1.04 -25.05
CA TYR A 81 6.92 -0.15 -24.20
C TYR A 81 6.41 -1.40 -24.91
N SER A 82 7.04 -2.53 -24.70
CA SER A 82 6.73 -3.80 -25.37
C SER A 82 5.51 -4.56 -24.82
N PHE A 83 4.93 -4.11 -23.73
CA PHE A 83 3.78 -4.72 -23.03
C PHE A 83 3.94 -6.22 -22.69
N LYS A 84 5.17 -6.67 -22.46
CA LYS A 84 5.42 -8.03 -21.93
C LYS A 84 4.72 -8.24 -20.59
N ILE A 85 4.61 -7.19 -19.79
CA ILE A 85 3.86 -7.12 -18.54
C ILE A 85 2.79 -6.05 -18.74
N PRO A 86 1.48 -6.34 -18.56
CA PRO A 86 0.43 -5.33 -18.68
C PRO A 86 0.59 -4.19 -17.66
N LEU A 87 0.06 -3.02 -18.00
CA LEU A 87 -0.06 -1.90 -17.07
C LEU A 87 -1.37 -1.99 -16.29
N ILE A 88 -1.35 -1.50 -15.06
CA ILE A 88 -2.54 -1.14 -14.29
C ILE A 88 -2.64 0.37 -14.28
N VAL A 89 -3.79 0.89 -14.73
CA VAL A 89 -4.15 2.31 -14.73
C VAL A 89 -5.31 2.51 -13.77
N MET A 90 -5.19 3.46 -12.85
CA MET A 90 -6.17 3.65 -11.77
C MET A 90 -6.19 5.11 -11.30
N PRO A 91 -7.22 5.53 -10.52
CA PRO A 91 -7.22 6.82 -9.85
C PRO A 91 -6.01 6.95 -8.93
N TYR A 92 -5.39 8.14 -8.92
CA TYR A 92 -4.42 8.50 -7.89
C TYR A 92 -5.13 8.65 -6.55
N MET A 93 -4.67 7.92 -5.58
CA MET A 93 -5.24 7.95 -4.23
C MET A 93 -4.38 8.81 -3.31
N ASN A 94 -5.04 9.60 -2.45
CA ASN A 94 -4.38 10.54 -1.57
C ASN A 94 -3.51 9.86 -0.51
N GLU A 95 -2.52 10.58 -0.04
CA GLU A 95 -1.73 10.21 1.12
C GLU A 95 -2.48 10.53 2.43
N PRO A 96 -2.12 9.89 3.54
CA PRO A 96 -1.02 8.95 3.70
C PRO A 96 -1.35 7.53 3.24
N GLU A 97 -0.33 6.78 2.84
CA GLU A 97 -0.44 5.32 2.71
C GLU A 97 -0.56 4.71 4.10
N ILE A 98 -1.50 3.78 4.24
CA ILE A 98 -1.78 3.08 5.50
C ILE A 98 -1.36 1.63 5.35
N SER A 99 -0.36 1.22 6.12
CA SER A 99 0.19 -0.13 6.12
C SER A 99 -0.25 -0.84 7.39
N VAL A 100 -1.03 -1.90 7.26
CA VAL A 100 -1.59 -2.65 8.40
C VAL A 100 -0.80 -3.94 8.58
N ASP A 101 -0.04 -4.03 9.66
CA ASP A 101 0.68 -5.25 10.01
C ASP A 101 -0.25 -6.16 10.79
N CYS A 102 -0.35 -7.44 10.35
CA CYS A 102 -1.35 -8.38 10.81
C CYS A 102 -0.75 -9.72 11.22
N LEU A 103 -1.38 -10.35 12.22
CA LEU A 103 -1.14 -11.73 12.61
C LEU A 103 -2.39 -12.31 13.27
N LEU A 104 -2.87 -13.44 12.76
CA LEU A 104 -3.91 -14.21 13.44
C LEU A 104 -3.27 -15.08 14.54
N VAL A 105 -3.63 -14.84 15.80
CA VAL A 105 -3.23 -15.62 16.96
C VAL A 105 -4.47 -16.29 17.53
N GLU A 106 -4.50 -17.61 17.54
CA GLU A 106 -5.71 -18.38 17.89
C GLU A 106 -6.91 -17.91 17.01
N ASN A 107 -7.90 -17.26 17.58
CA ASN A 107 -9.08 -16.74 16.88
C ASN A 107 -9.12 -15.21 16.85
N GLU A 108 -8.06 -14.54 17.26
CA GLU A 108 -7.98 -13.08 17.31
C GLU A 108 -6.97 -12.54 16.30
N LEU A 109 -7.45 -11.66 15.43
CA LEU A 109 -6.60 -10.99 14.46
C LEU A 109 -6.01 -9.72 15.08
N ILE A 110 -4.69 -9.76 15.31
CA ILE A 110 -3.90 -8.56 15.60
C ILE A 110 -3.84 -7.72 14.34
N THR A 111 -4.20 -6.44 14.45
CA THR A 111 -4.13 -5.45 13.35
C THR A 111 -3.50 -4.17 13.87
N ILE A 112 -2.39 -3.74 13.26
CA ILE A 112 -1.68 -2.51 13.66
C ILE A 112 -1.62 -1.57 12.45
N PRO A 113 -2.62 -0.66 12.28
CA PRO A 113 -2.63 0.31 11.20
C PRO A 113 -1.58 1.40 11.43
N ARG A 114 -0.68 1.55 10.48
CA ARG A 114 0.42 2.50 10.50
C ARG A 114 0.36 3.44 9.30
N TYR A 115 0.10 4.71 9.56
CA TYR A 115 0.02 5.80 8.60
C TYR A 115 1.42 6.34 8.29
N LYS A 116 1.85 6.29 7.05
CA LYS A 116 3.15 6.82 6.61
C LYS A 116 3.06 8.34 6.44
N LEU A 117 3.65 9.11 7.35
CA LEU A 117 3.59 10.58 7.33
C LEU A 117 4.71 11.24 6.51
N GLY A 118 5.55 10.44 5.83
CA GLY A 118 6.77 10.92 5.17
C GLY A 118 7.96 11.05 6.10
N GLY A 119 9.17 11.30 5.55
CA GLY A 119 10.39 11.54 6.33
C GLY A 119 10.75 10.44 7.35
N ARG A 120 10.40 9.17 7.09
CA ARG A 120 10.61 8.03 8.01
C ARG A 120 9.77 8.08 9.29
N VAL A 121 8.77 8.98 9.35
CA VAL A 121 7.82 9.09 10.46
C VAL A 121 6.55 8.34 10.12
N SER A 122 6.02 7.61 11.07
CA SER A 122 4.73 6.95 10.98
C SER A 122 3.89 7.25 12.22
N LYS A 123 2.57 7.14 12.06
CA LYS A 123 1.59 7.22 13.15
C LYS A 123 0.82 5.91 13.21
N VAL A 124 0.79 5.25 14.35
CA VAL A 124 -0.12 4.13 14.61
C VAL A 124 -1.43 4.70 15.14
N SER A 125 -2.52 4.38 14.46
CA SER A 125 -3.87 4.85 14.83
C SER A 125 -4.89 3.78 14.49
N PHE A 126 -5.71 3.38 15.48
CA PHE A 126 -6.65 2.26 15.36
C PHE A 126 -7.99 2.73 14.74
N ASN A 127 -8.01 2.86 13.41
CA ASN A 127 -9.20 3.19 12.64
C ASN A 127 -10.11 1.96 12.52
N THR A 128 -11.34 2.04 13.00
CA THR A 128 -12.29 0.94 13.06
C THR A 128 -12.66 0.40 11.69
N GLU A 129 -12.79 1.27 10.68
CA GLU A 129 -13.16 0.87 9.31
C GLU A 129 -12.02 0.08 8.63
N ILE A 130 -10.77 0.55 8.74
CA ILE A 130 -9.60 -0.16 8.23
C ILE A 130 -9.46 -1.52 8.90
N ILE A 131 -9.64 -1.58 10.22
CA ILE A 131 -9.60 -2.83 10.97
C ILE A 131 -10.71 -3.78 10.50
N ARG A 132 -11.94 -3.28 10.30
CA ARG A 132 -13.08 -4.06 9.81
C ARG A 132 -12.80 -4.66 8.43
N ILE A 133 -12.31 -3.85 7.49
CA ILE A 133 -11.96 -4.31 6.13
C ILE A 133 -10.85 -5.35 6.20
N THR A 134 -9.80 -5.10 6.99
CA THR A 134 -8.67 -6.03 7.14
C THR A 134 -9.11 -7.37 7.73
N LYS A 135 -10.01 -7.38 8.72
CA LYS A 135 -10.62 -8.61 9.27
C LYS A 135 -11.42 -9.37 8.22
N THR A 136 -12.12 -8.66 7.33
CA THR A 136 -12.87 -9.29 6.24
C THR A 136 -11.92 -9.93 5.22
N ILE A 137 -10.81 -9.27 4.88
CA ILE A 137 -9.76 -9.82 4.01
C ILE A 137 -9.16 -11.10 4.63
N GLU A 138 -8.80 -11.06 5.93
CA GLU A 138 -8.25 -12.22 6.61
C GLU A 138 -9.19 -13.42 6.53
N LYS A 139 -10.47 -13.25 6.85
CA LYS A 139 -11.49 -14.30 6.77
C LYS A 139 -11.63 -14.92 5.38
N GLN A 140 -11.34 -14.18 4.31
CA GLN A 140 -11.43 -14.65 2.94
C GLN A 140 -10.19 -15.43 2.49
N PHE A 141 -9.02 -15.09 3.02
CA PHE A 141 -7.73 -15.67 2.61
C PHE A 141 -7.15 -16.62 3.63
N GLN A 142 -7.56 -16.53 4.91
CA GLN A 142 -7.12 -17.41 6.00
C GLN A 142 -5.58 -17.49 6.12
N PHE A 143 -4.96 -16.33 6.37
CA PHE A 143 -3.50 -16.25 6.49
C PHE A 143 -3.00 -16.98 7.76
N GLU A 144 -2.16 -17.97 7.59
CA GLU A 144 -1.55 -18.70 8.72
C GLU A 144 -0.39 -17.94 9.35
N MET A 145 0.32 -17.15 8.53
CA MET A 145 1.53 -16.39 8.90
C MET A 145 1.25 -14.88 8.97
N PRO A 146 2.16 -14.09 9.52
CA PRO A 146 2.04 -12.64 9.45
C PRO A 146 1.88 -12.15 8.03
N PHE A 147 0.99 -11.21 7.83
CA PHE A 147 0.75 -10.57 6.54
C PHE A 147 0.60 -9.06 6.69
N ASN A 148 0.62 -8.36 5.58
CA ASN A 148 0.48 -6.91 5.55
C ASN A 148 -0.54 -6.50 4.50
N VAL A 149 -1.42 -5.57 4.83
CA VAL A 149 -2.40 -5.00 3.91
C VAL A 149 -2.13 -3.50 3.81
N GLN A 150 -2.12 -2.98 2.59
CA GLN A 150 -1.89 -1.55 2.36
C GLN A 150 -3.13 -0.89 1.77
N TYR A 151 -3.41 0.31 2.25
CA TYR A 151 -4.54 1.12 1.83
C TYR A 151 -4.10 2.54 1.50
N ARG A 152 -4.88 3.21 0.67
CA ARG A 152 -4.90 4.67 0.52
C ARG A 152 -6.32 5.17 0.55
N ILE A 153 -6.49 6.48 0.65
CA ILE A 153 -7.81 7.11 0.71
C ILE A 153 -8.19 7.63 -0.69
N LEU A 154 -9.38 7.26 -1.13
CA LEU A 154 -10.04 7.83 -2.32
C LEU A 154 -11.47 8.22 -1.91
N ASP A 155 -11.84 9.47 -2.15
CA ASP A 155 -13.17 9.99 -1.79
C ASP A 155 -13.56 9.67 -0.34
N GLU A 156 -12.62 9.94 0.60
CA GLU A 156 -12.75 9.69 2.04
C GLU A 156 -12.85 8.20 2.46
N LYS A 157 -12.76 7.27 1.51
CA LYS A 157 -12.85 5.82 1.76
C LYS A 157 -11.48 5.15 1.67
N PRO A 158 -11.19 4.20 2.56
CA PRO A 158 -10.00 3.37 2.44
C PRO A 158 -10.14 2.40 1.27
N MET A 159 -9.22 2.50 0.32
CA MET A 159 -9.11 1.62 -0.84
C MET A 159 -7.88 0.75 -0.73
N LEU A 160 -8.04 -0.52 -1.07
CA LEU A 160 -6.97 -1.50 -1.06
C LEU A 160 -5.94 -1.21 -2.14
N LEU A 161 -4.66 -1.16 -1.74
CA LEU A 161 -3.52 -1.09 -2.65
C LEU A 161 -2.97 -2.47 -2.96
N GLU A 162 -2.60 -3.18 -1.89
CA GLU A 162 -1.98 -4.50 -2.02
C GLU A 162 -2.12 -5.33 -0.75
N ILE A 163 -1.96 -6.63 -0.91
CA ILE A 163 -1.87 -7.60 0.18
C ILE A 163 -0.54 -8.34 0.04
N ASN A 164 0.28 -8.30 1.08
CA ASN A 164 1.56 -8.97 1.13
C ASN A 164 1.48 -10.15 2.12
N PRO A 165 1.62 -11.42 1.70
CA PRO A 165 1.61 -12.58 2.59
C PRO A 165 2.94 -12.72 3.36
N ARG A 166 3.42 -11.62 3.90
CA ARG A 166 4.65 -11.47 4.68
C ARG A 166 4.59 -10.22 5.55
N MET A 167 5.48 -10.13 6.53
CA MET A 167 5.69 -8.91 7.31
C MET A 167 6.10 -7.73 6.42
N SER A 168 5.63 -6.53 6.75
CA SER A 168 6.07 -5.30 6.06
C SER A 168 7.51 -4.93 6.42
N GLY A 169 8.16 -4.14 5.56
CA GLY A 169 9.46 -3.54 5.87
C GLY A 169 9.43 -2.58 7.08
N GLY A 170 8.24 -2.18 7.53
CA GLY A 170 8.05 -1.28 8.67
C GLY A 170 7.49 -1.97 9.92
N VAL A 171 7.40 -3.30 9.97
CA VAL A 171 6.82 -4.03 11.11
C VAL A 171 7.49 -3.69 12.43
N GLN A 172 8.81 -3.40 12.45
CA GLN A 172 9.52 -2.97 13.66
C GLN A 172 8.97 -1.65 14.24
N LEU A 173 8.47 -0.74 13.38
CA LEU A 173 7.85 0.50 13.84
C LEU A 173 6.50 0.22 14.51
N SER A 174 5.70 -0.67 13.93
CA SER A 174 4.44 -1.15 14.51
C SER A 174 4.69 -1.81 15.88
N CYS A 175 5.66 -2.73 15.95
CA CYS A 175 6.04 -3.39 17.20
C CYS A 175 6.52 -2.38 18.27
N LYS A 176 7.35 -1.42 17.87
CA LYS A 176 7.88 -0.41 18.82
C LYS A 176 6.78 0.51 19.35
N ALA A 177 5.87 0.94 18.47
CA ALA A 177 4.78 1.83 18.86
C ALA A 177 3.77 1.15 19.79
N THR A 178 3.48 -0.13 19.59
CA THR A 178 2.41 -0.82 20.32
C THR A 178 2.89 -1.71 21.46
N GLY A 179 4.16 -2.08 21.48
CA GLY A 179 4.68 -3.13 22.36
C GLY A 179 4.36 -4.55 21.90
N ILE A 180 3.53 -4.70 20.84
CA ILE A 180 3.15 -6.02 20.30
C ILE A 180 4.25 -6.51 19.34
N ASN A 181 4.99 -7.50 19.76
CA ASN A 181 6.08 -8.07 18.95
C ASN A 181 5.55 -9.15 17.99
N ILE A 182 5.07 -8.72 16.81
CA ILE A 182 4.52 -9.64 15.78
C ILE A 182 5.48 -10.78 15.41
N PRO A 183 6.79 -10.54 15.13
CA PRO A 183 7.73 -11.62 14.86
C PRO A 183 7.82 -12.66 15.98
N ARG A 184 7.87 -12.22 17.23
CA ARG A 184 7.92 -13.10 18.40
C ARG A 184 6.63 -13.91 18.54
N LEU A 185 5.48 -13.27 18.41
CA LEU A 185 4.18 -13.95 18.46
C LEU A 185 4.04 -15.00 17.36
N ALA A 186 4.49 -14.69 16.15
CA ALA A 186 4.48 -15.64 15.04
C ALA A 186 5.35 -16.86 15.31
N LEU A 187 6.55 -16.68 15.90
CA LEU A 187 7.43 -17.76 16.29
C LEU A 187 6.78 -18.66 17.37
N HIS A 188 6.21 -18.06 18.41
CA HIS A 188 5.53 -18.81 19.46
C HIS A 188 4.32 -19.57 18.92
N LYS A 189 3.54 -18.97 18.02
CA LYS A 189 2.44 -19.64 17.32
C LYS A 189 2.94 -20.90 16.58
N LEU A 190 4.04 -20.81 15.84
CA LEU A 190 4.64 -21.94 15.13
C LEU A 190 5.11 -23.06 16.07
N LEU A 191 5.58 -22.70 17.26
CA LEU A 191 6.02 -23.65 18.28
C LEU A 191 4.86 -24.21 19.14
N GLY A 192 3.61 -23.83 18.84
CA GLY A 192 2.44 -24.24 19.64
C GLY A 192 2.43 -23.64 21.06
N GLN A 193 3.17 -22.55 21.30
CA GLN A 193 3.30 -21.90 22.59
C GLN A 193 2.33 -20.73 22.67
N LYS A 194 1.66 -20.57 23.82
CA LYS A 194 0.83 -19.39 24.09
C LYS A 194 1.71 -18.21 24.48
N LEU A 195 1.37 -17.04 24.00
CA LEU A 195 1.98 -15.78 24.38
C LEU A 195 0.88 -14.73 24.57
N GLU A 196 0.86 -14.10 25.72
CA GLU A 196 -0.07 -13.02 26.01
C GLU A 196 0.38 -11.72 25.29
N TRP A 197 -0.57 -10.97 24.81
CA TRP A 197 -0.37 -9.66 24.20
C TRP A 197 -1.58 -8.78 24.45
N ASN A 198 -1.38 -7.45 24.48
CA ASN A 198 -2.45 -6.48 24.67
C ASN A 198 -2.23 -5.27 23.76
N TYR A 199 -3.29 -4.68 23.27
CA TYR A 199 -3.19 -3.39 22.61
C TYR A 199 -2.80 -2.28 23.61
N PRO A 200 -2.04 -1.27 23.16
CA PRO A 200 -1.74 -0.13 23.99
C PRO A 200 -3.04 0.63 24.33
N SER A 201 -3.09 1.18 25.53
CA SER A 201 -4.21 2.03 25.98
C SER A 201 -4.27 3.39 25.25
N VAL A 202 -3.20 3.75 24.56
CA VAL A 202 -3.06 5.04 23.84
C VAL A 202 -3.16 4.80 22.34
N SER A 203 -3.98 5.59 21.65
CA SER A 203 -4.02 5.71 20.19
C SER A 203 -3.15 6.87 19.72
N ASP A 204 -2.92 6.96 18.39
CA ASP A 204 -2.17 8.04 17.76
C ASP A 204 -0.70 8.16 18.18
N ILE A 205 -0.05 7.01 18.29
CA ILE A 205 1.37 6.94 18.67
C ILE A 205 2.24 7.25 17.44
N LYS A 206 3.05 8.30 17.52
CA LYS A 206 4.06 8.60 16.49
C LYS A 206 5.33 7.81 16.76
N VAL A 207 5.91 7.26 15.72
CA VAL A 207 7.16 6.50 15.74
C VAL A 207 7.99 6.86 14.52
N ALA A 208 9.32 6.91 14.69
CA ALA A 208 10.24 7.22 13.60
C ALA A 208 11.38 6.19 13.54
N HIS A 209 11.89 5.98 12.33
CA HIS A 209 13.12 5.22 12.11
C HIS A 209 14.31 6.18 12.14
N VAL A 210 15.26 5.92 13.03
CA VAL A 210 16.50 6.69 13.17
C VAL A 210 17.68 5.80 12.77
N GLU A 211 18.53 6.28 11.89
CA GLU A 211 19.79 5.63 11.55
C GLU A 211 20.90 6.22 12.40
N THR A 212 21.70 5.35 12.98
CA THR A 212 22.89 5.75 13.76
C THR A 212 24.13 5.22 13.05
N PRO A 213 25.10 6.08 12.66
CA PRO A 213 26.39 5.63 12.13
C PRO A 213 27.13 4.77 13.15
N ILE A 214 27.73 3.68 12.70
CA ILE A 214 28.59 2.83 13.53
C ILE A 214 29.98 2.72 12.91
N ILE A 215 31.01 2.59 13.74
CA ILE A 215 32.37 2.30 13.30
C ILE A 215 32.49 0.79 13.14
N ILE A 216 32.86 0.33 11.95
CA ILE A 216 33.22 -1.06 11.68
C ILE A 216 34.74 -1.18 11.81
N ARG A 217 35.20 -2.00 12.73
CA ARG A 217 36.60 -2.30 12.96
C ARG A 217 36.99 -3.63 12.34
#